data_4249793f8573d0e8741885a93d287733
#
_entry.id   4249793f8573d0e8741885a93d287733
#
_cell.length_a   1.000
_cell.length_b   1.000
_cell.length_c   1.000
_cell.angle_alpha   90.00
_cell.angle_beta   90.00
_cell.angle_gamma   90.00
#
_symmetry.space_group_name_H-M   'P 1'
#
loop_
_entity.id
_entity.type
_entity.pdbx_description
1 polymer ?
#
loop_
_entity_poly.entity_id
_entity_poly.type
_entity_poly.pdbx_seq_one_letter_code
_entity_poly.pdbx_strand_id
1 'polypeptide(L)'
;DISDFLEAVNFESEMYLNILFDYYEQSVLLFCRSDGSLVGKKLNQMIEDKVESTVTYMADYLTNAVDQNAVRLLMNAGFSTYRGLLETVKEKKEAKKAMKEVGDFFNAGWKALFEKYI
;
A
#
# COMPACT_ATOMS: atom_id res chain seq x y z
N ASP A 1 -3.47 3.32 18.22
CA ASP A 1 -4.82 3.72 17.79
C ASP A 1 -4.86 4.04 16.29
N ILE A 2 -5.98 4.49 15.80
CA ILE A 2 -6.13 4.78 14.36
C ILE A 2 -5.17 5.88 13.88
N SER A 3 -4.91 6.89 14.72
CA SER A 3 -3.97 7.96 14.36
C SER A 3 -2.57 7.43 14.13
N ASP A 4 -2.09 6.54 14.99
CA ASP A 4 -0.77 5.94 14.85
C ASP A 4 -0.69 5.08 13.59
N PHE A 5 -1.74 4.32 13.31
CA PHE A 5 -1.83 3.51 12.09
C PHE A 5 -1.77 4.38 10.83
N LEU A 6 -2.59 5.44 10.78
CA LEU A 6 -2.63 6.34 9.62
C LEU A 6 -1.31 7.09 9.43
N GLU A 7 -0.68 7.50 10.53
CA GLU A 7 0.62 8.16 10.46
C GLU A 7 1.68 7.24 9.89
N ALA A 8 1.71 5.97 10.32
CA ALA A 8 2.64 4.97 9.79
C ALA A 8 2.40 4.69 8.31
N VAL A 9 1.13 4.55 7.89
CA VAL A 9 0.76 4.31 6.49
C VAL A 9 1.18 5.50 5.62
N ASN A 10 0.94 6.72 6.08
CA ASN A 10 1.31 7.93 5.34
C ASN A 10 2.81 8.07 5.20
N PHE A 11 3.56 7.78 6.27
CA PHE A 11 5.02 7.80 6.24
C PHE A 11 5.58 6.79 5.24
N GLU A 12 5.10 5.54 5.29
CA GLU A 12 5.52 4.49 4.36
C GLU A 12 5.19 4.85 2.91
N SER A 13 3.98 5.38 2.68
CA SER A 13 3.54 5.76 1.34
C SER A 13 4.43 6.84 0.75
N GLU A 14 4.79 7.86 1.53
CA GLU A 14 5.69 8.92 1.07
C GLU A 14 7.09 8.37 0.78
N MET A 15 7.60 7.50 1.65
CA MET A 15 8.91 6.86 1.47
C MET A 15 8.92 6.02 0.19
N TYR A 16 7.91 5.19 -0.04
CA TYR A 16 7.81 4.38 -1.25
C TYR A 16 7.73 5.25 -2.50
N LEU A 17 6.92 6.31 -2.47
CA LEU A 17 6.79 7.22 -3.59
C LEU A 17 8.14 7.83 -3.98
N ASN A 18 8.89 8.30 -3.00
CA ASN A 18 10.21 8.89 -3.23
C ASN A 18 11.17 7.87 -3.85
N ILE A 19 11.23 6.67 -3.31
CA ILE A 19 12.11 5.61 -3.83
C ILE A 19 11.71 5.23 -5.26
N LEU A 20 10.42 5.02 -5.51
CA LEU A 20 9.94 4.60 -6.82
C LEU A 20 10.25 5.61 -7.93
N PHE A 21 10.15 6.90 -7.62
CA PHE A 21 10.37 7.93 -8.64
C PHE A 21 11.81 8.46 -8.68
N ASP A 22 12.58 8.30 -7.61
CA ASP A 22 14.03 8.54 -7.66
C ASP A 22 14.76 7.47 -8.49
N TYR A 23 14.21 6.25 -8.52
CA TYR A 23 14.72 5.11 -9.30
C TYR A 23 13.65 4.61 -10.26
N TYR A 24 13.11 5.52 -11.07
CA TYR A 24 11.91 5.27 -11.87
C TYR A 24 12.06 4.07 -12.82
N GLU A 25 13.13 4.02 -13.61
CA GLU A 25 13.32 2.96 -14.58
C GLU A 25 13.48 1.59 -13.92
N GLN A 26 14.26 1.52 -12.85
CA GLN A 26 14.44 0.30 -12.08
C GLN A 26 13.13 -0.14 -11.43
N SER A 27 12.34 0.83 -10.95
CA SER A 27 11.03 0.55 -10.33
C SER A 27 10.04 0.00 -11.35
N VAL A 28 10.01 0.54 -12.56
CA VAL A 28 9.16 0.03 -13.65
C VAL A 28 9.56 -1.41 -13.99
N LEU A 29 10.86 -1.70 -14.10
CA LEU A 29 11.32 -3.06 -14.37
C LEU A 29 10.87 -4.03 -13.27
N LEU A 30 11.02 -3.63 -12.00
CA LEU A 30 10.69 -4.48 -10.87
C LEU A 30 9.18 -4.68 -10.71
N PHE A 31 8.39 -3.61 -10.72
CA PHE A 31 6.96 -3.67 -10.39
C PHE A 31 6.08 -3.99 -11.58
N CYS A 32 6.51 -3.63 -12.79
CA CYS A 32 5.64 -3.75 -13.96
C CYS A 32 6.10 -4.83 -14.96
N ARG A 33 7.36 -5.27 -14.89
CA ARG A 33 7.94 -6.14 -15.92
C ARG A 33 8.70 -7.34 -15.39
N SER A 34 8.57 -7.66 -14.11
CA SER A 34 9.31 -8.77 -13.50
C SER A 34 8.46 -10.02 -13.27
N ASP A 35 7.22 -10.05 -13.74
CA ASP A 35 6.32 -11.18 -13.54
C ASP A 35 6.96 -12.48 -14.04
N GLY A 36 6.89 -13.52 -13.21
CA GLY A 36 7.46 -14.81 -13.51
C GLY A 36 8.97 -14.95 -13.25
N SER A 37 9.68 -13.84 -13.01
CA SER A 37 11.10 -13.87 -12.67
C SER A 37 11.30 -14.18 -11.19
N LEU A 38 12.53 -14.56 -10.81
CA LEU A 38 12.88 -14.78 -9.40
C LEU A 38 12.73 -13.49 -8.59
N VAL A 39 13.14 -12.35 -9.14
CA VAL A 39 13.01 -11.03 -8.49
C VAL A 39 11.54 -10.68 -8.29
N GLY A 40 10.71 -10.90 -9.29
CA GLY A 40 9.27 -10.66 -9.20
C GLY A 40 8.60 -11.54 -8.15
N LYS A 41 9.01 -12.79 -8.04
CA LYS A 41 8.51 -13.70 -7.01
C LYS A 41 8.89 -13.24 -5.62
N LYS A 42 10.11 -12.75 -5.43
CA LYS A 42 10.56 -12.20 -4.15
C LYS A 42 9.81 -10.93 -3.78
N LEU A 43 9.56 -10.05 -4.75
CA LEU A 43 8.75 -8.86 -4.52
C LEU A 43 7.34 -9.23 -4.07
N ASN A 44 6.70 -10.17 -4.77
CA ASN A 44 5.36 -10.62 -4.42
C ASN A 44 5.32 -11.23 -3.01
N GLN A 45 6.36 -11.98 -2.64
CA GLN A 45 6.46 -12.55 -1.29
C GLN A 45 6.60 -11.45 -0.22
N MET A 46 7.38 -10.41 -0.48
CA MET A 46 7.51 -9.27 0.44
C MET A 46 6.18 -8.55 0.64
N ILE A 47 5.43 -8.34 -0.45
CA ILE A 47 4.11 -7.72 -0.40
C ILE A 47 3.14 -8.59 0.40
N GLU A 48 3.13 -9.90 0.13
CA GLU A 48 2.28 -10.85 0.83
C GLU A 48 2.59 -10.87 2.33
N ASP A 49 3.86 -10.87 2.71
CA ASP A 49 4.29 -10.83 4.11
C ASP A 49 3.82 -9.54 4.79
N LYS A 50 3.90 -8.41 4.11
CA LYS A 50 3.43 -7.13 4.64
C LYS A 50 1.91 -7.12 4.81
N VAL A 51 1.18 -7.67 3.85
CA VAL A 51 -0.28 -7.80 3.93
C VAL A 51 -0.66 -8.65 5.13
N GLU A 52 -0.05 -9.83 5.30
CA GLU A 52 -0.39 -10.74 6.40
C GLU A 52 -0.02 -10.17 7.77
N SER A 53 1.10 -9.46 7.88
CA SER A 53 1.45 -8.82 9.15
C SER A 53 0.45 -7.71 9.52
N THR A 54 -0.07 -6.99 8.54
CA THR A 54 -1.09 -5.97 8.77
C THR A 54 -2.42 -6.60 9.18
N VAL A 55 -2.82 -7.69 8.52
CA VAL A 55 -4.03 -8.45 8.88
C VAL A 55 -3.95 -8.91 10.34
N THR A 56 -2.82 -9.47 10.74
CA THR A 56 -2.59 -9.92 12.12
C THR A 56 -2.70 -8.75 13.11
N TYR A 57 -2.05 -7.64 12.81
CA TYR A 57 -2.11 -6.44 13.63
C TYR A 57 -3.56 -5.96 13.82
N MET A 58 -4.33 -5.89 12.73
CA MET A 58 -5.71 -5.42 12.80
C MET A 58 -6.62 -6.40 13.53
N ALA A 59 -6.42 -7.70 13.35
CA ALA A 59 -7.20 -8.71 14.06
C ALA A 59 -6.99 -8.60 15.58
N ASP A 60 -5.76 -8.36 16.02
CA ASP A 60 -5.46 -8.18 17.43
C ASP A 60 -6.02 -6.87 17.98
N TYR A 61 -5.88 -5.79 17.22
CA TYR A 61 -6.32 -4.45 17.64
C TYR A 61 -7.85 -4.31 17.65
N LEU A 62 -8.53 -4.87 16.64
CA LEU A 62 -9.97 -4.71 16.45
C LEU A 62 -10.79 -5.89 17.01
N THR A 63 -10.25 -6.61 17.98
CA THR A 63 -10.95 -7.68 18.71
C THR A 63 -11.49 -8.80 17.80
N ASN A 64 -10.83 -9.10 16.70
CA ASN A 64 -11.18 -10.17 15.75
C ASN A 64 -12.53 -10.02 15.06
N ALA A 65 -13.19 -8.88 15.18
CA ALA A 65 -14.48 -8.65 14.53
C ALA A 65 -14.33 -8.26 13.06
N VAL A 66 -13.17 -7.77 12.66
CA VAL A 66 -12.93 -7.34 11.28
C VAL A 66 -12.81 -8.53 10.33
N ASP A 67 -13.40 -8.41 9.14
CA ASP A 67 -13.23 -9.42 8.09
C ASP A 67 -11.79 -9.36 7.56
N GLN A 68 -11.02 -10.42 7.85
CA GLN A 68 -9.61 -10.47 7.46
C GLN A 68 -9.43 -10.48 5.94
N ASN A 69 -10.36 -11.10 5.20
CA ASN A 69 -10.30 -11.08 3.74
C ASN A 69 -10.52 -9.68 3.17
N ALA A 70 -11.40 -8.88 3.80
CA ALA A 70 -11.59 -7.49 3.41
C ALA A 70 -10.30 -6.69 3.61
N VAL A 71 -9.59 -6.89 4.72
CA VAL A 71 -8.31 -6.24 4.97
C VAL A 71 -7.27 -6.64 3.91
N ARG A 72 -7.20 -7.94 3.57
CA ARG A 72 -6.28 -8.41 2.52
C ARG A 72 -6.56 -7.74 1.18
N LEU A 73 -7.83 -7.65 0.79
CA LEU A 73 -8.23 -7.00 -0.46
C LEU A 73 -7.85 -5.52 -0.48
N LEU A 74 -8.09 -4.82 0.62
CA LEU A 74 -7.76 -3.40 0.72
C LEU A 74 -6.25 -3.17 0.69
N MET A 75 -5.47 -3.98 1.38
CA MET A 75 -4.01 -3.89 1.36
C MET A 75 -3.45 -4.17 -0.04
N ASN A 76 -3.97 -5.21 -0.71
CA ASN A 76 -3.55 -5.53 -2.06
C ASN A 76 -3.90 -4.41 -3.05
N ALA A 77 -5.07 -3.79 -2.90
CA ALA A 77 -5.46 -2.64 -3.70
C ALA A 77 -4.48 -1.47 -3.50
N GLY A 78 -4.08 -1.22 -2.25
CA GLY A 78 -3.09 -0.19 -1.93
C GLY A 78 -1.75 -0.44 -2.61
N PHE A 79 -1.24 -1.66 -2.55
CA PHE A 79 0.03 -2.02 -3.22
C PHE A 79 -0.09 -1.97 -4.75
N SER A 80 -1.22 -2.39 -5.31
CA SER A 80 -1.47 -2.33 -6.76
C SER A 80 -1.48 -0.89 -7.27
N THR A 81 -1.80 0.07 -6.43
CA THR A 81 -1.78 1.49 -6.79
C THR A 81 -0.40 1.95 -7.21
N TYR A 82 0.66 1.46 -6.56
CA TYR A 82 2.04 1.85 -6.92
C TYR A 82 2.40 1.38 -8.33
N ARG A 83 2.00 0.17 -8.71
CA ARG A 83 2.20 -0.33 -10.07
C ARG A 83 1.46 0.54 -11.07
N GLY A 84 0.18 0.82 -10.81
CA GLY A 84 -0.63 1.70 -11.66
C GLY A 84 -0.05 3.10 -11.76
N LEU A 85 0.49 3.62 -10.66
CA LEU A 85 1.11 4.94 -10.63
C LEU A 85 2.33 5.00 -11.56
N LEU A 86 3.20 3.99 -11.51
CA LEU A 86 4.38 3.89 -12.37
C LEU A 86 4.01 3.81 -13.86
N GLU A 87 2.88 3.17 -14.18
CA GLU A 87 2.40 3.05 -15.56
C GLU A 87 1.66 4.31 -16.04
N THR A 88 1.16 5.12 -15.12
CA THR A 88 0.31 6.28 -15.44
C THR A 88 1.09 7.58 -15.53
N VAL A 89 2.05 7.82 -14.64
CA VAL A 89 2.81 9.07 -14.58
C VAL A 89 4.30 8.81 -14.54
N LYS A 90 5.09 9.73 -15.11
CA LYS A 90 6.54 9.65 -15.16
C LYS A 90 7.23 10.65 -14.24
N GLU A 91 6.55 11.76 -13.95
CA GLU A 91 7.11 12.85 -13.19
C GLU A 91 6.75 12.71 -11.70
N LYS A 92 7.76 12.82 -10.83
CA LYS A 92 7.58 12.71 -9.38
C LYS A 92 6.55 13.71 -8.86
N LYS A 93 6.56 14.94 -9.38
CA LYS A 93 5.63 15.98 -8.97
C LYS A 93 4.17 15.57 -9.24
N GLU A 94 3.91 15.02 -10.42
CA GLU A 94 2.56 14.54 -10.77
C GLU A 94 2.17 13.31 -9.95
N ALA A 95 3.13 12.45 -9.66
CA ALA A 95 2.91 11.29 -8.79
C ALA A 95 2.51 11.71 -7.38
N LYS A 96 3.19 12.70 -6.81
CA LYS A 96 2.86 13.22 -5.48
C LYS A 96 1.46 13.80 -5.43
N LYS A 97 1.07 14.54 -6.48
CA LYS A 97 -0.25 15.13 -6.59
C LYS A 97 -1.34 14.06 -6.67
N ALA A 98 -1.14 13.04 -7.49
CA ALA A 98 -2.10 11.95 -7.64
C ALA A 98 -2.21 11.14 -6.35
N MET A 99 -1.09 10.82 -5.70
CA MET A 99 -1.07 10.02 -4.49
C MET A 99 -1.62 10.75 -3.27
N LYS A 100 -1.64 12.08 -3.28
CA LYS A 100 -2.33 12.83 -2.23
C LYS A 100 -3.83 12.52 -2.25
N GLU A 101 -4.44 12.52 -3.42
CA GLU A 101 -5.86 12.20 -3.57
C GLU A 101 -6.16 10.74 -3.22
N VAL A 102 -5.32 9.83 -3.71
CA VAL A 102 -5.46 8.39 -3.42
C VAL A 102 -5.28 8.14 -1.93
N GLY A 103 -4.29 8.77 -1.31
CA GLY A 103 -4.03 8.65 0.13
C GLY A 103 -5.19 9.16 0.97
N ASP A 104 -5.77 10.30 0.61
CA ASP A 104 -6.94 10.84 1.31
C ASP A 104 -8.12 9.87 1.23
N PHE A 105 -8.32 9.24 0.08
CA PHE A 105 -9.37 8.23 -0.10
C PHE A 105 -9.15 7.01 0.80
N PHE A 106 -7.94 6.44 0.79
CA PHE A 106 -7.65 5.27 1.63
C PHE A 106 -7.67 5.60 3.12
N ASN A 107 -7.19 6.77 3.51
CA ASN A 107 -7.21 7.19 4.91
C ASN A 107 -8.64 7.32 5.43
N ALA A 108 -9.53 7.88 4.64
CA ALA A 108 -10.95 7.98 5.01
C ALA A 108 -11.57 6.58 5.13
N GLY A 109 -11.24 5.68 4.22
CA GLY A 109 -11.71 4.29 4.24
C GLY A 109 -11.21 3.52 5.46
N TRP A 110 -9.92 3.60 5.76
CA TRP A 110 -9.33 2.97 6.94
C TRP A 110 -9.95 3.50 8.22
N LYS A 111 -10.15 4.81 8.31
CA LYS A 111 -10.79 5.43 9.47
C LYS A 111 -12.20 4.89 9.67
N ALA A 112 -12.99 4.80 8.61
CA ALA A 112 -14.35 4.27 8.67
C ALA A 112 -14.35 2.80 9.11
N LEU A 113 -13.40 2.00 8.60
CA LEU A 113 -13.27 0.60 8.97
C LEU A 113 -12.95 0.45 10.46
N PHE A 114 -11.98 1.22 10.96
CA PHE A 114 -11.61 1.20 12.38
C PHE A 114 -12.79 1.61 13.28
N GLU A 115 -13.49 2.68 12.94
CA GLU A 115 -14.61 3.17 13.72
C GLU A 115 -15.75 2.16 13.80
N LYS A 116 -15.92 1.34 12.77
CA LYS A 116 -16.95 0.32 12.74
C LYS A 116 -16.70 -0.81 13.75
N TYR A 117 -15.45 -1.10 14.08
CA TYR A 117 -15.06 -2.27 14.89
C TYR A 117 -14.41 -1.91 16.23
N ILE A 118 -14.42 -0.67 16.61
CA ILE A 118 -13.92 -0.23 17.94
C ILE A 118 -15.02 -0.30 19.01
#